data_3aa5c25699a484663b9fd2ffa5b8687b
#
_entry.id   3aa5c25699a484663b9fd2ffa5b8687b
#
_cell.length_a   1.000
_cell.length_b   1.000
_cell.length_c   1.000
_cell.angle_alpha   90.00
_cell.angle_beta   90.00
_cell.angle_gamma   90.00
#
_symmetry.space_group_name_H-M   'P 1'
#
loop_
_entity.id
_entity.type
_entity.pdbx_description
1 polymer ?
#
loop_
_entity_poly.entity_id
_entity_poly.type
_entity_poly.pdbx_seq_one_letter_code
_entity_poly.pdbx_strand_id
1 'polypeptide(L)'
;SPNANTLNATYTPGAADIASGQITLTLTTTGNGNCAPATDTRVITYTPAPIVNSGLDGVVCANAPLISLNGTVNGAVGGVWGGGAGVFTPNNITLNATYMPTAAQIASGSVTLTLTSAGNGLCNAVSDQVTFTITPAPTVNAGVDQTLCGNNANAVLNAAITVATGVQ
;
A
#
# COMPACT_ATOMS: atom_id res chain seq x y z
N SER A 1 -15.97 -21.93 25.37
CA SER A 1 -17.14 -22.06 24.50
C SER A 1 -18.10 -23.10 25.09
N PRO A 2 -19.41 -22.95 24.94
CA PRO A 2 -20.38 -23.99 25.32
C PRO A 2 -20.04 -25.29 24.58
N ASN A 3 -20.37 -26.43 25.18
CA ASN A 3 -20.11 -27.74 24.59
C ASN A 3 -21.08 -28.00 23.39
N ALA A 4 -20.84 -29.08 22.65
CA ALA A 4 -21.63 -29.44 21.48
C ALA A 4 -23.13 -29.72 21.77
N ASN A 5 -23.51 -29.88 23.04
CA ASN A 5 -24.89 -30.13 23.48
C ASN A 5 -25.69 -28.83 23.77
N THR A 6 -25.07 -27.65 23.58
CA THR A 6 -25.75 -26.37 23.78
C THR A 6 -26.37 -25.90 22.47
N LEU A 7 -27.71 -25.78 22.42
CA LEU A 7 -28.45 -25.41 21.18
C LEU A 7 -28.01 -24.04 20.60
N ASN A 8 -27.65 -23.09 21.45
CA ASN A 8 -27.20 -21.74 21.06
C ASN A 8 -25.67 -21.61 21.21
N ALA A 9 -24.90 -22.65 20.85
CA ALA A 9 -23.45 -22.62 20.92
C ALA A 9 -22.85 -21.65 19.90
N THR A 10 -21.74 -21.01 20.28
CA THR A 10 -20.88 -20.28 19.34
C THR A 10 -19.82 -21.24 18.82
N TYR A 11 -19.76 -21.39 17.50
CA TYR A 11 -18.70 -22.13 16.84
C TYR A 11 -17.56 -21.19 16.44
N THR A 12 -16.34 -21.52 16.86
CA THR A 12 -15.12 -20.82 16.44
C THR A 12 -14.38 -21.72 15.46
N PRO A 13 -14.25 -21.31 14.17
CA PRO A 13 -13.59 -22.14 13.16
C PRO A 13 -12.09 -22.26 13.44
N GLY A 14 -11.53 -23.42 13.14
CA GLY A 14 -10.09 -23.64 13.09
C GLY A 14 -9.49 -23.16 11.76
N ALA A 15 -8.15 -23.11 11.70
CA ALA A 15 -7.46 -22.71 10.46
C ALA A 15 -7.79 -23.62 9.27
N ALA A 16 -7.97 -24.92 9.51
CA ALA A 16 -8.34 -25.88 8.46
C ALA A 16 -9.77 -25.63 7.92
N ASP A 17 -10.71 -25.24 8.79
CA ASP A 17 -12.09 -24.91 8.39
C ASP A 17 -12.12 -23.66 7.50
N ILE A 18 -11.36 -22.63 7.88
CA ILE A 18 -11.22 -21.39 7.10
C ILE A 18 -10.58 -21.70 5.74
N ALA A 19 -9.52 -22.51 5.73
CA ALA A 19 -8.80 -22.90 4.51
C ALA A 19 -9.66 -23.74 3.54
N SER A 20 -10.62 -24.53 4.08
CA SER A 20 -11.56 -25.31 3.23
C SER A 20 -12.59 -24.45 2.50
N GLY A 21 -12.75 -23.17 2.89
CA GLY A 21 -13.72 -22.23 2.33
C GLY A 21 -15.16 -22.44 2.79
N GLN A 22 -15.49 -23.59 3.39
CA GLN A 22 -16.80 -23.86 3.97
C GLN A 22 -16.77 -25.04 4.95
N ILE A 23 -17.69 -25.02 5.90
CA ILE A 23 -17.98 -26.17 6.76
C ILE A 23 -19.48 -26.44 6.82
N THR A 24 -19.83 -27.68 7.11
CA THR A 24 -21.20 -28.08 7.38
C THR A 24 -21.30 -28.50 8.85
N LEU A 25 -22.12 -27.82 9.63
CA LEU A 25 -22.45 -28.20 10.99
C LEU A 25 -23.74 -29.01 10.97
N THR A 26 -23.77 -30.14 11.70
CA THR A 26 -24.94 -31.00 11.78
C THR A 26 -25.49 -30.98 13.20
N LEU A 27 -26.77 -30.72 13.36
CA LEU A 27 -27.50 -30.85 14.60
C LEU A 27 -28.30 -32.15 14.57
N THR A 28 -28.13 -32.95 15.61
CA THR A 28 -28.82 -34.24 15.75
C THR A 28 -29.59 -34.27 17.10
N THR A 29 -30.84 -34.70 17.08
CA THR A 29 -31.59 -34.86 18.33
C THR A 29 -31.11 -36.07 19.10
N THR A 30 -31.13 -35.97 20.44
CA THR A 30 -30.78 -37.05 21.38
C THR A 30 -31.91 -37.23 22.37
N GLY A 31 -31.97 -38.42 23.04
CA GLY A 31 -33.01 -38.72 24.03
C GLY A 31 -34.37 -38.94 23.39
N ASN A 32 -34.44 -39.49 22.17
CA ASN A 32 -35.65 -39.62 21.36
C ASN A 32 -36.58 -40.77 21.78
N GLY A 33 -36.29 -41.49 22.89
CA GLY A 33 -37.02 -42.68 23.28
C GLY A 33 -36.91 -43.77 22.22
N ASN A 34 -38.07 -44.25 21.70
CA ASN A 34 -38.13 -45.25 20.61
C ASN A 34 -38.15 -44.68 19.22
N CYS A 35 -38.04 -43.33 19.05
CA CYS A 35 -38.03 -42.68 17.76
C CYS A 35 -36.59 -42.57 17.19
N ALA A 36 -36.49 -42.62 15.84
CA ALA A 36 -35.21 -42.36 15.18
C ALA A 36 -34.76 -40.92 15.39
N PRO A 37 -33.45 -40.65 15.46
CA PRO A 37 -32.92 -39.30 15.54
C PRO A 37 -33.30 -38.48 14.30
N ALA A 38 -33.61 -37.20 14.51
CA ALA A 38 -33.76 -36.22 13.44
C ALA A 38 -32.49 -35.40 13.33
N THR A 39 -32.09 -35.05 12.12
CA THR A 39 -30.88 -34.25 11.81
C THR A 39 -31.24 -33.08 10.92
N ASP A 40 -30.51 -31.97 11.15
CA ASP A 40 -30.52 -30.80 10.25
C ASP A 40 -29.09 -30.26 10.13
N THR A 41 -28.79 -29.56 9.02
CA THR A 41 -27.45 -29.09 8.70
C THR A 41 -27.44 -27.61 8.41
N ARG A 42 -26.32 -26.95 8.80
CA ARG A 42 -26.03 -25.55 8.47
C ARG A 42 -24.69 -25.45 7.81
N VAL A 43 -24.65 -24.89 6.60
CA VAL A 43 -23.40 -24.58 5.90
C VAL A 43 -22.95 -23.17 6.28
N ILE A 44 -21.69 -23.03 6.62
CA ILE A 44 -21.02 -21.74 6.84
C ILE A 44 -19.94 -21.63 5.79
N THR A 45 -19.99 -20.56 4.98
CA THR A 45 -18.99 -20.27 3.92
C THR A 45 -18.06 -19.18 4.39
N TYR A 46 -16.77 -19.35 4.19
CA TYR A 46 -15.71 -18.39 4.49
C TYR A 46 -15.23 -17.74 3.21
N THR A 47 -15.25 -16.41 3.17
CA THR A 47 -14.62 -15.63 2.11
C THR A 47 -13.15 -15.35 2.50
N PRO A 48 -12.17 -15.65 1.64
CA PRO A 48 -10.77 -15.30 1.91
C PRO A 48 -10.60 -13.81 2.17
N ALA A 49 -9.71 -13.46 3.10
CA ALA A 49 -9.36 -12.06 3.35
C ALA A 49 -8.70 -11.43 2.11
N PRO A 50 -8.90 -10.14 1.86
CA PRO A 50 -8.19 -9.43 0.80
C PRO A 50 -6.67 -9.48 1.02
N ILE A 51 -5.92 -9.45 -0.09
CA ILE A 51 -4.47 -9.30 -0.10
C ILE A 51 -4.15 -8.00 -0.83
N VAL A 52 -3.35 -7.14 -0.19
CA VAL A 52 -2.93 -5.85 -0.73
C VAL A 52 -1.41 -5.84 -0.82
N ASN A 53 -0.88 -5.31 -1.94
CA ASN A 53 0.53 -5.04 -2.12
C ASN A 53 0.67 -3.65 -2.77
N SER A 54 1.31 -2.73 -2.08
CA SER A 54 1.56 -1.35 -2.50
C SER A 54 2.76 -1.20 -3.46
N GLY A 55 3.49 -2.29 -3.71
CA GLY A 55 4.72 -2.29 -4.49
C GLY A 55 5.97 -2.16 -3.62
N LEU A 56 7.11 -1.96 -4.27
CA LEU A 56 8.41 -1.82 -3.61
C LEU A 56 8.72 -0.36 -3.28
N ASP A 57 9.43 -0.15 -2.19
CA ASP A 57 10.01 1.15 -1.86
C ASP A 57 10.89 1.67 -3.00
N GLY A 58 10.92 2.99 -3.18
CA GLY A 58 11.62 3.60 -4.30
C GLY A 58 12.36 4.87 -3.94
N VAL A 59 13.09 5.39 -4.92
CA VAL A 59 13.83 6.65 -4.81
C VAL A 59 13.49 7.53 -6.00
N VAL A 60 13.21 8.81 -5.75
CA VAL A 60 13.00 9.83 -6.78
C VAL A 60 13.84 11.06 -6.47
N CYS A 61 14.09 11.89 -7.49
CA CYS A 61 14.86 13.12 -7.31
C CYS A 61 13.91 14.32 -7.09
N ALA A 62 14.33 15.26 -6.25
CA ALA A 62 13.52 16.45 -5.90
C ALA A 62 13.18 17.34 -7.12
N ASN A 63 13.99 17.33 -8.20
CA ASN A 63 13.69 18.05 -9.44
C ASN A 63 12.87 17.23 -10.46
N ALA A 64 12.60 15.95 -10.18
CA ALA A 64 11.73 15.08 -10.97
C ALA A 64 10.97 14.14 -10.00
N PRO A 65 10.10 14.68 -9.11
CA PRO A 65 9.55 13.93 -7.97
C PRO A 65 8.32 13.10 -8.33
N LEU A 66 7.95 12.96 -9.60
CA LEU A 66 6.80 12.16 -10.01
C LEU A 66 7.01 10.68 -9.68
N ILE A 67 6.11 10.12 -8.89
CA ILE A 67 6.14 8.74 -8.42
C ILE A 67 5.12 7.93 -9.23
N SER A 68 5.56 6.82 -9.82
CA SER A 68 4.66 5.83 -10.44
C SER A 68 4.32 4.73 -9.44
N LEU A 69 3.05 4.54 -9.15
CA LEU A 69 2.55 3.53 -8.24
C LEU A 69 2.26 2.22 -8.98
N ASN A 70 2.40 1.11 -8.28
CA ASN A 70 2.17 -0.23 -8.84
C ASN A 70 1.48 -1.13 -7.81
N GLY A 71 0.32 -0.67 -7.33
CA GLY A 71 -0.47 -1.39 -6.35
C GLY A 71 -1.21 -2.59 -6.94
N THR A 72 -1.39 -3.63 -6.13
CA THR A 72 -2.25 -4.76 -6.45
C THR A 72 -3.17 -5.10 -5.28
N VAL A 73 -4.40 -5.50 -5.60
CA VAL A 73 -5.41 -5.94 -4.64
C VAL A 73 -6.08 -7.20 -5.17
N ASN A 74 -6.14 -8.25 -4.35
CA ASN A 74 -6.83 -9.50 -4.64
C ASN A 74 -7.86 -9.78 -3.54
N GLY A 75 -8.99 -10.38 -3.88
CA GLY A 75 -10.05 -10.73 -2.92
C GLY A 75 -10.91 -9.53 -2.48
N ALA A 76 -10.77 -8.36 -3.13
CA ALA A 76 -11.62 -7.19 -2.99
C ALA A 76 -11.91 -6.56 -4.36
N VAL A 77 -12.87 -5.63 -4.43
CA VAL A 77 -13.25 -4.96 -5.69
C VAL A 77 -12.13 -4.05 -6.20
N GLY A 78 -11.36 -3.43 -5.29
CA GLY A 78 -10.27 -2.53 -5.62
C GLY A 78 -9.55 -2.03 -4.38
N GLY A 79 -8.83 -0.93 -4.52
CA GLY A 79 -8.09 -0.28 -3.44
C GLY A 79 -8.14 1.23 -3.51
N VAL A 80 -7.76 1.86 -2.42
CA VAL A 80 -7.68 3.32 -2.28
C VAL A 80 -6.31 3.69 -1.73
N TRP A 81 -5.60 4.54 -2.46
CA TRP A 81 -4.37 5.15 -2.01
C TRP A 81 -4.62 6.30 -1.05
N GLY A 82 -3.78 6.41 -0.01
CA GLY A 82 -3.78 7.48 0.99
C GLY A 82 -2.40 7.73 1.56
N GLY A 83 -2.31 8.47 2.66
CA GLY A 83 -1.05 8.76 3.38
C GLY A 83 -0.27 9.95 2.85
N GLY A 84 -0.57 10.43 1.65
CA GLY A 84 0.10 11.60 1.07
C GLY A 84 -0.78 12.86 1.04
N ALA A 85 -0.15 14.04 1.12
CA ALA A 85 -0.82 15.34 0.96
C ALA A 85 -0.75 15.87 -0.50
N GLY A 86 -0.10 15.14 -1.40
CA GLY A 86 0.06 15.47 -2.82
C GLY A 86 -1.13 15.02 -3.67
N VAL A 87 -0.93 14.94 -4.97
CA VAL A 87 -1.98 14.68 -5.96
C VAL A 87 -1.80 13.32 -6.62
N PHE A 88 -2.86 12.50 -6.61
CA PHE A 88 -2.94 11.27 -7.38
C PHE A 88 -3.56 11.54 -8.76
N THR A 89 -2.95 11.03 -9.81
CA THR A 89 -3.44 11.16 -11.18
C THR A 89 -3.58 9.77 -11.82
N PRO A 90 -4.75 9.40 -12.38
CA PRO A 90 -5.97 10.21 -12.53
C PRO A 90 -6.75 10.43 -11.23
N ASN A 91 -6.61 9.56 -10.23
CA ASN A 91 -7.25 9.61 -8.91
C ASN A 91 -6.62 8.57 -7.98
N ASN A 92 -7.01 8.58 -6.71
CA ASN A 92 -6.47 7.69 -5.67
C ASN A 92 -7.10 6.28 -5.62
N ILE A 93 -8.09 5.98 -6.46
CA ILE A 93 -8.65 4.61 -6.59
C ILE A 93 -8.02 3.84 -7.76
N THR A 94 -7.18 4.48 -8.55
CA THR A 94 -6.42 3.84 -9.63
C THR A 94 -5.16 3.20 -9.03
N LEU A 95 -5.05 1.87 -9.11
CA LEU A 95 -3.95 1.14 -8.48
C LEU A 95 -2.58 1.52 -9.04
N ASN A 96 -2.50 1.82 -10.35
CA ASN A 96 -1.30 2.24 -11.07
C ASN A 96 -1.31 3.77 -11.32
N ALA A 97 -1.79 4.56 -10.36
CA ALA A 97 -1.78 6.01 -10.45
C ALA A 97 -0.34 6.55 -10.41
N THR A 98 -0.17 7.79 -10.84
CA THR A 98 1.01 8.57 -10.50
C THR A 98 0.71 9.47 -9.31
N TYR A 99 1.72 9.72 -8.48
CA TYR A 99 1.61 10.60 -7.33
C TYR A 99 2.63 11.73 -7.44
N MET A 100 2.16 12.97 -7.30
CA MET A 100 3.00 14.17 -7.25
C MET A 100 3.07 14.66 -5.80
N PRO A 101 4.24 14.55 -5.14
CA PRO A 101 4.42 15.05 -3.77
C PRO A 101 4.28 16.57 -3.70
N THR A 102 3.86 17.07 -2.53
CA THR A 102 3.88 18.51 -2.23
C THR A 102 5.32 19.01 -2.02
N ALA A 103 5.52 20.34 -2.10
CA ALA A 103 6.80 20.95 -1.78
C ALA A 103 7.29 20.61 -0.36
N ALA A 104 6.38 20.50 0.62
CA ALA A 104 6.72 20.10 1.98
C ALA A 104 7.22 18.65 2.06
N GLN A 105 6.62 17.73 1.31
CA GLN A 105 7.06 16.33 1.24
C GLN A 105 8.42 16.20 0.52
N ILE A 106 8.64 16.99 -0.54
CA ILE A 106 9.94 17.05 -1.22
C ILE A 106 11.00 17.55 -0.25
N ALA A 107 10.71 18.60 0.50
CA ALA A 107 11.64 19.15 1.51
C ALA A 107 11.91 18.20 2.67
N SER A 108 10.94 17.35 3.06
CA SER A 108 11.11 16.34 4.11
C SER A 108 11.99 15.16 3.67
N GLY A 109 12.24 14.99 2.38
CA GLY A 109 13.08 13.94 1.83
C GLY A 109 12.43 12.55 1.72
N SER A 110 11.14 12.40 2.07
CA SER A 110 10.42 11.13 1.92
C SER A 110 8.91 11.31 1.94
N VAL A 111 8.21 10.32 1.39
CA VAL A 111 6.76 10.17 1.50
C VAL A 111 6.40 8.70 1.64
N THR A 112 5.52 8.37 2.59
CA THR A 112 4.92 7.05 2.74
C THR A 112 3.47 7.11 2.27
N LEU A 113 3.12 6.21 1.35
CA LEU A 113 1.78 6.03 0.82
C LEU A 113 1.21 4.71 1.30
N THR A 114 -0.09 4.66 1.53
CA THR A 114 -0.80 3.47 2.00
C THR A 114 -1.84 3.07 0.98
N LEU A 115 -1.82 1.82 0.53
CA LEU A 115 -2.89 1.21 -0.25
C LEU A 115 -3.80 0.41 0.67
N THR A 116 -5.09 0.70 0.66
CA THR A 116 -6.10 0.00 1.47
C THR A 116 -7.12 -0.64 0.57
N SER A 117 -7.44 -1.91 0.79
CA SER A 117 -8.47 -2.62 0.03
C SER A 117 -9.86 -2.01 0.23
N ALA A 118 -10.67 -2.01 -0.82
CA ALA A 118 -12.03 -1.47 -0.84
C ALA A 118 -13.00 -2.43 -1.52
N GLY A 119 -14.25 -2.45 -1.05
CA GLY A 119 -15.25 -3.40 -1.53
C GLY A 119 -14.97 -4.84 -1.07
N ASN A 120 -14.64 -5.00 0.21
CA ASN A 120 -14.17 -6.25 0.83
C ASN A 120 -15.28 -7.24 1.15
N GLY A 121 -16.55 -6.95 0.78
CA GLY A 121 -17.70 -7.76 1.19
C GLY A 121 -17.86 -7.79 2.70
N LEU A 122 -17.82 -8.99 3.30
CA LEU A 122 -17.90 -9.19 4.75
C LEU A 122 -16.53 -9.16 5.45
N CYS A 123 -15.43 -9.07 4.70
CA CYS A 123 -14.09 -9.07 5.26
C CYS A 123 -13.68 -7.67 5.69
N ASN A 124 -12.81 -7.59 6.70
CA ASN A 124 -12.17 -6.34 7.08
C ASN A 124 -11.24 -5.84 5.96
N ALA A 125 -11.07 -4.52 5.87
CA ALA A 125 -10.08 -3.92 5.00
C ALA A 125 -8.66 -4.30 5.44
N VAL A 126 -7.78 -4.50 4.45
CA VAL A 126 -6.36 -4.77 4.62
C VAL A 126 -5.59 -3.65 3.95
N SER A 127 -4.46 -3.24 4.51
CA SER A 127 -3.61 -2.20 3.95
C SER A 127 -2.15 -2.62 3.93
N ASP A 128 -1.42 -2.02 2.99
CA ASP A 128 0.02 -2.14 2.83
C ASP A 128 0.63 -0.77 2.53
N GLN A 129 1.92 -0.57 2.83
CA GLN A 129 2.59 0.71 2.71
C GLN A 129 3.83 0.63 1.81
N VAL A 130 4.07 1.70 1.07
CA VAL A 130 5.27 1.92 0.27
C VAL A 130 5.87 3.28 0.63
N THR A 131 7.19 3.32 0.75
CA THR A 131 7.93 4.56 1.06
C THR A 131 8.84 4.94 -0.09
N PHE A 132 8.74 6.20 -0.51
CA PHE A 132 9.62 6.80 -1.50
C PHE A 132 10.56 7.80 -0.84
N THR A 133 11.86 7.57 -0.99
CA THR A 133 12.90 8.56 -0.60
C THR A 133 13.04 9.60 -1.71
N ILE A 134 13.06 10.87 -1.33
CA ILE A 134 13.21 11.99 -2.27
C ILE A 134 14.61 12.58 -2.05
N THR A 135 15.53 12.31 -2.98
CA THR A 135 16.89 12.82 -2.90
C THR A 135 16.98 14.28 -3.33
N PRO A 136 17.82 15.11 -2.71
CA PRO A 136 18.02 16.49 -3.12
C PRO A 136 18.45 16.60 -4.60
N ALA A 137 17.96 17.63 -5.29
CA ALA A 137 18.39 17.92 -6.65
C ALA A 137 19.85 18.40 -6.70
N PRO A 138 20.62 18.00 -7.72
CA PRO A 138 21.95 18.58 -7.91
C PRO A 138 21.84 20.08 -8.27
N THR A 139 22.79 20.87 -7.78
CA THR A 139 22.93 22.29 -8.15
C THR A 139 24.29 22.54 -8.75
N VAL A 140 24.35 23.49 -9.65
CA VAL A 140 25.59 23.98 -10.24
C VAL A 140 25.60 25.50 -10.19
N ASN A 141 26.76 26.06 -9.88
CA ASN A 141 27.05 27.48 -9.94
C ASN A 141 28.37 27.67 -10.68
N ALA A 142 28.35 28.38 -11.78
CA ALA A 142 29.55 28.63 -12.60
C ALA A 142 30.46 29.78 -12.04
N GLY A 143 29.98 30.45 -11.00
CA GLY A 143 30.62 31.66 -10.46
C GLY A 143 30.00 32.92 -11.03
N VAL A 144 30.61 34.06 -10.72
CA VAL A 144 30.17 35.37 -11.19
C VAL A 144 30.74 35.69 -12.58
N ASP A 145 29.97 36.44 -13.38
CA ASP A 145 30.41 36.94 -14.68
C ASP A 145 31.65 37.82 -14.51
N GLN A 146 32.59 37.69 -15.44
CA GLN A 146 33.84 38.46 -15.41
C GLN A 146 34.02 39.25 -16.71
N THR A 147 34.46 40.48 -16.56
CA THR A 147 34.91 41.30 -17.70
C THR A 147 36.43 41.48 -17.59
N LEU A 148 37.15 41.04 -18.60
CA LEU A 148 38.60 41.04 -18.63
C LEU A 148 39.12 41.94 -19.77
N CYS A 149 40.30 42.47 -19.55
CA CYS A 149 40.97 43.23 -20.59
C CYS A 149 41.68 42.29 -21.58
N GLY A 150 41.59 42.55 -22.90
CA GLY A 150 42.14 41.70 -23.95
C GLY A 150 43.65 41.44 -23.89
N ASN A 151 44.39 42.31 -23.23
CA ASN A 151 45.84 42.13 -22.98
C ASN A 151 46.20 41.44 -21.66
N ASN A 152 45.17 41.09 -20.84
CA ASN A 152 45.30 40.33 -19.61
C ASN A 152 43.99 39.50 -19.43
N ALA A 153 43.83 38.46 -20.23
CA ALA A 153 42.58 37.75 -20.42
C ALA A 153 42.49 36.44 -19.60
N ASN A 154 43.21 36.31 -18.48
CA ASN A 154 43.13 35.13 -17.63
C ASN A 154 41.90 35.21 -16.70
N ALA A 155 40.89 34.36 -16.93
CA ALA A 155 39.73 34.22 -16.07
C ALA A 155 40.00 33.17 -14.96
N VAL A 156 39.65 33.50 -13.71
CA VAL A 156 39.64 32.54 -12.62
C VAL A 156 38.22 32.03 -12.43
N LEU A 157 37.99 30.73 -12.65
CA LEU A 157 36.71 30.11 -12.51
C LEU A 157 36.52 29.60 -11.08
N ASN A 158 35.45 30.03 -10.42
CA ASN A 158 35.03 29.60 -9.08
C ASN A 158 33.71 28.87 -9.13
N ALA A 159 33.70 27.70 -9.80
CA ALA A 159 32.52 26.90 -9.90
C ALA A 159 32.26 26.06 -8.65
N ALA A 160 31.02 25.86 -8.31
CA ALA A 160 30.57 24.99 -7.23
C ALA A 160 29.44 24.04 -7.71
N ILE A 161 29.48 22.81 -7.21
CA ILE A 161 28.41 21.81 -7.44
C ILE A 161 27.98 21.20 -6.10
N THR A 162 26.72 20.77 -6.02
CA THR A 162 26.22 20.01 -4.87
C THR A 162 25.48 18.76 -5.36
N VAL A 163 25.57 17.68 -4.56
CA VAL A 163 24.89 16.39 -4.82
C VAL A 163 25.30 15.73 -6.17
N ALA A 164 26.25 16.30 -6.89
CA ALA A 164 26.83 15.74 -8.11
C ALA A 164 28.31 15.42 -7.90
N THR A 165 28.83 14.42 -8.62
CA THR A 165 30.20 13.94 -8.47
C THR A 165 31.17 14.51 -9.53
N GLY A 166 30.66 15.28 -10.48
CA GLY A 166 31.44 15.87 -11.55
C GLY A 166 30.69 16.86 -12.43
N VAL A 167 31.40 17.54 -13.30
CA VAL A 167 30.89 18.48 -14.29
C VAL A 167 31.45 18.12 -15.67
N GLN A 168 30.80 18.55 -16.76
CA GLN A 168 31.25 18.47 -18.15
C GLN A 168 31.56 19.86 -18.66
#